data_66dc3fc55e4e535df74d8d9bac10ac51
#
_entry.id   66dc3fc55e4e535df74d8d9bac10ac51
#
_cell.length_a   1.000
_cell.length_b   1.000
_cell.length_c   1.000
_cell.angle_alpha   90.00
_cell.angle_beta   90.00
_cell.angle_gamma   90.00
#
_symmetry.space_group_name_H-M   'P 1'
#
loop_
_entity.id
_entity.type
_entity.pdbx_description
1 polymer ?
#
loop_
_entity_poly.entity_id
_entity_poly.type
_entity_poly.pdbx_seq_one_letter_code
_entity_poly.pdbx_strand_id
1 'polypeptide(L)'
;MVKGTSLRPRAASAPHCCHPLGFNLSLLPLSPNFRVLNHWYMDHCSFPPQVSFLPPFQQVPTIPKSDAWPRQGPVDLGSGQNRTSVTEFILLGLTDRQELKPVLFTVFLLAYVATVGGNLSILAAILVEPKLHTPMYFFLGNLSLLDIGCITVTVPPMLVQLLSRDLSVSFASCFSQLFFFHLLAGVDCHLLTAMAYDRFLAICRPLTYATRMSRAIQGSLIGICWTISFCNALTHTVALSVLSFCGPNLVNHFYCDVPPLFGLSCSSTSLNEKLLFVGAVFMGVVPLALISTSYAHVAAAVLRIRSAEGRKKAFSTCTSHLTIVCIFYGTGFFSYMRLGSVNASDKDKAIGILNTILSPMLNPLIYSLRNPDVQGALRRVFMGRRPME
;
A
#
# COMPACT_ATOMS: atom_id res chain seq x y z
N MET A 1 -49.93 0.84 55.90
CA MET A 1 -50.58 2.08 55.50
C MET A 1 -49.54 2.86 54.71
N VAL A 2 -49.72 3.17 53.55
CA VAL A 2 -50.34 3.90 52.51
C VAL A 2 -49.72 3.49 51.19
N LYS A 3 -50.42 2.88 50.31
CA LYS A 3 -50.89 3.19 48.96
C LYS A 3 -49.93 4.16 48.20
N GLY A 4 -49.29 3.84 47.14
CA GLY A 4 -49.69 3.32 45.82
C GLY A 4 -49.65 4.48 44.87
N THR A 5 -49.13 4.41 43.75
CA THR A 5 -49.76 4.76 42.47
C THR A 5 -48.74 4.60 41.32
N SER A 6 -49.13 3.77 40.43
CA SER A 6 -48.51 3.53 39.11
C SER A 6 -48.70 4.76 38.21
N LEU A 7 -47.65 5.16 37.51
CA LEU A 7 -47.74 5.95 36.27
C LEU A 7 -46.79 5.40 35.25
N ARG A 8 -47.39 4.78 34.20
CA ARG A 8 -46.73 4.49 32.94
C ARG A 8 -46.52 5.79 32.15
N PRO A 9 -45.39 6.02 31.53
CA PRO A 9 -45.30 6.96 30.41
C PRO A 9 -45.46 6.24 29.07
N ARG A 10 -46.18 6.97 28.24
CA ARG A 10 -46.56 6.63 26.85
C ARG A 10 -45.33 6.42 25.93
N ALA A 11 -45.48 5.48 25.01
CA ALA A 11 -44.65 5.31 23.85
C ALA A 11 -44.62 6.58 22.98
N ALA A 12 -43.44 7.14 22.75
CA ALA A 12 -43.23 8.14 21.71
C ALA A 12 -42.56 7.43 20.52
N SER A 13 -43.22 7.57 19.38
CA SER A 13 -42.85 7.05 18.07
C SER A 13 -41.45 7.52 17.65
N ALA A 14 -40.56 6.58 17.31
CA ALA A 14 -39.28 6.83 16.68
C ALA A 14 -39.44 7.19 15.18
N PRO A 15 -38.71 8.16 14.66
CA PRO A 15 -38.68 8.41 13.23
C PRO A 15 -37.81 7.39 12.50
N HIS A 16 -38.32 6.92 11.38
CA HIS A 16 -37.64 6.04 10.41
C HIS A 16 -36.39 6.71 9.87
N CYS A 17 -35.21 6.16 10.19
CA CYS A 17 -33.99 6.43 9.44
C CYS A 17 -33.88 5.49 8.26
N CYS A 18 -33.92 6.04 7.06
CA CYS A 18 -33.67 5.35 5.81
C CYS A 18 -32.21 4.85 5.77
N HIS A 19 -32.03 3.56 5.58
CA HIS A 19 -30.77 2.90 5.25
C HIS A 19 -30.54 3.00 3.74
N PRO A 20 -29.43 3.59 3.27
CA PRO A 20 -28.96 3.34 1.91
C PRO A 20 -27.94 2.19 1.97
N LEU A 21 -28.20 1.14 1.22
CA LEU A 21 -27.41 -0.08 0.99
C LEU A 21 -27.86 -1.29 1.81
N GLY A 22 -28.80 -2.03 1.21
CA GLY A 22 -29.25 -3.32 1.70
C GLY A 22 -28.20 -4.42 1.53
N PHE A 23 -27.30 -4.57 2.51
CA PHE A 23 -26.56 -5.79 2.71
C PHE A 23 -27.08 -6.47 3.98
N ASN A 24 -27.81 -7.55 3.76
CA ASN A 24 -28.36 -8.39 4.84
C ASN A 24 -27.24 -9.31 5.36
N LEU A 25 -26.61 -8.91 6.46
CA LEU A 25 -25.49 -9.62 7.12
C LEU A 25 -25.92 -10.85 7.96
N SER A 26 -27.17 -11.27 7.86
CA SER A 26 -27.73 -12.36 8.69
C SER A 26 -27.40 -13.78 8.21
N LEU A 27 -26.60 -13.97 7.15
CA LEU A 27 -26.31 -15.28 6.55
C LEU A 27 -24.86 -15.79 6.74
N LEU A 28 -24.05 -15.13 7.57
CA LEU A 28 -22.72 -15.66 7.91
C LEU A 28 -22.73 -16.21 9.33
N PRO A 29 -22.25 -17.46 9.57
CA PRO A 29 -22.15 -18.03 10.91
C PRO A 29 -20.97 -17.38 11.65
N LEU A 30 -21.22 -16.26 12.33
CA LEU A 30 -20.27 -15.59 13.17
C LEU A 30 -20.26 -16.21 14.58
N SER A 31 -19.07 -16.47 15.12
CA SER A 31 -18.86 -17.07 16.44
C SER A 31 -19.47 -16.23 17.57
N PRO A 32 -19.83 -16.82 18.71
CA PRO A 32 -20.53 -16.17 19.82
C PRO A 32 -19.86 -14.91 20.37
N ASN A 33 -18.55 -14.79 20.20
CA ASN A 33 -17.77 -13.64 20.69
C ASN A 33 -17.98 -12.33 19.90
N PHE A 34 -18.55 -12.42 18.71
CA PHE A 34 -18.83 -11.23 17.88
C PHE A 34 -20.14 -10.54 18.29
N ARG A 35 -21.06 -11.25 18.92
CA ARG A 35 -22.33 -10.67 19.43
C ARG A 35 -22.13 -9.77 20.64
N VAL A 36 -21.14 -10.07 21.47
CA VAL A 36 -20.81 -9.27 22.67
C VAL A 36 -20.20 -7.93 22.29
N LEU A 37 -19.40 -7.87 21.20
CA LEU A 37 -18.78 -6.63 20.74
C LEU A 37 -19.81 -5.65 20.15
N ASN A 38 -20.85 -6.19 19.48
CA ASN A 38 -21.91 -5.37 18.88
C ASN A 38 -22.81 -4.74 19.95
N HIS A 39 -23.04 -5.45 21.06
CA HIS A 39 -23.84 -4.93 22.18
C HIS A 39 -23.08 -3.83 22.96
N TRP A 40 -21.76 -3.97 23.09
CA TRP A 40 -20.93 -2.98 23.80
C TRP A 40 -20.75 -1.68 23.00
N TYR A 41 -20.76 -1.75 21.67
CA TYR A 41 -20.63 -0.58 20.78
C TYR A 41 -21.88 0.29 20.75
N MET A 42 -23.06 -0.30 20.96
CA MET A 42 -24.34 0.42 20.94
C MET A 42 -24.64 1.15 22.26
N ASP A 43 -24.07 0.71 23.40
CA ASP A 43 -24.39 1.25 24.71
C ASP A 43 -23.48 2.41 25.16
N HIS A 44 -22.36 2.69 24.45
CA HIS A 44 -21.32 3.63 24.91
C HIS A 44 -20.95 4.75 23.94
N CYS A 45 -21.63 4.90 22.81
CA CYS A 45 -21.43 6.01 21.88
C CYS A 45 -22.58 7.02 21.95
N SER A 46 -22.59 7.84 23.02
CA SER A 46 -23.32 9.11 23.02
C SER A 46 -22.44 10.17 22.40
N PHE A 47 -22.64 10.48 21.12
CA PHE A 47 -22.04 11.67 20.51
C PHE A 47 -22.88 12.90 20.87
N PRO A 48 -22.25 14.02 21.27
CA PRO A 48 -22.96 15.28 21.43
C PRO A 48 -23.45 15.78 20.06
N PRO A 49 -24.65 16.37 19.99
CA PRO A 49 -25.17 16.94 18.74
C PRO A 49 -24.42 18.23 18.40
N GLN A 50 -24.12 18.42 17.12
CA GLN A 50 -23.58 19.61 16.47
C GLN A 50 -22.05 19.73 16.35
N VAL A 51 -21.52 19.17 15.27
CA VAL A 51 -20.53 19.86 14.43
C VAL A 51 -20.94 19.63 12.98
N SER A 52 -21.65 20.60 12.42
CA SER A 52 -21.95 20.69 10.98
C SER A 52 -20.70 21.21 10.25
N PHE A 53 -19.90 20.29 9.71
CA PHE A 53 -18.81 20.61 8.78
C PHE A 53 -19.12 20.06 7.39
N LEU A 54 -20.10 20.64 6.72
CA LEU A 54 -20.16 20.71 5.27
C LEU A 54 -20.92 21.99 4.93
N PRO A 55 -20.30 22.94 4.23
CA PRO A 55 -21.04 24.07 3.66
C PRO A 55 -22.03 23.52 2.61
N PRO A 56 -23.19 24.19 2.42
CA PRO A 56 -24.18 23.78 1.42
C PRO A 56 -23.51 23.75 0.06
N PHE A 57 -23.87 22.74 -0.75
CA PHE A 57 -23.49 22.64 -2.15
C PHE A 57 -23.80 23.94 -2.85
N GLN A 58 -22.84 24.86 -2.91
CA GLN A 58 -22.90 25.96 -3.85
C GLN A 58 -22.75 25.35 -5.25
N GLN A 59 -23.73 25.66 -6.09
CA GLN A 59 -23.70 25.34 -7.50
C GLN A 59 -22.32 25.74 -8.06
N VAL A 60 -21.57 24.74 -8.51
CA VAL A 60 -20.31 24.93 -9.20
C VAL A 60 -20.56 25.87 -10.37
N PRO A 61 -19.90 27.05 -10.45
CA PRO A 61 -20.01 27.89 -11.61
C PRO A 61 -19.62 27.08 -12.84
N THR A 62 -20.46 27.03 -13.83
CA THR A 62 -20.15 26.48 -15.15
C THR A 62 -18.95 27.23 -15.71
N ILE A 63 -17.78 26.60 -15.70
CA ILE A 63 -16.57 27.10 -16.35
C ILE A 63 -16.90 27.27 -17.84
N PRO A 64 -16.64 28.44 -18.43
CA PRO A 64 -16.83 28.64 -19.86
C PRO A 64 -16.00 27.60 -20.62
N LYS A 65 -16.61 26.93 -21.59
CA LYS A 65 -15.99 25.91 -22.46
C LYS A 65 -15.09 26.56 -23.52
N SER A 66 -14.07 27.31 -23.12
CA SER A 66 -13.20 27.98 -24.10
C SER A 66 -11.75 27.49 -24.15
N ASP A 67 -11.33 26.56 -23.26
CA ASP A 67 -9.97 26.01 -23.31
C ASP A 67 -9.95 24.48 -23.51
N ALA A 68 -10.95 23.95 -24.18
CA ALA A 68 -10.88 22.61 -24.73
C ALA A 68 -9.88 22.63 -25.89
N TRP A 69 -8.81 21.86 -25.82
CA TRP A 69 -8.03 21.43 -26.97
C TRP A 69 -8.98 21.21 -28.16
N PRO A 70 -8.65 21.66 -29.40
CA PRO A 70 -9.50 21.43 -30.53
C PRO A 70 -9.79 19.93 -30.61
N ARG A 71 -11.03 19.54 -30.33
CA ARG A 71 -11.52 18.23 -30.72
C ARG A 71 -11.41 18.21 -32.23
N GLN A 72 -10.42 17.50 -32.74
CA GLN A 72 -10.46 17.09 -34.13
C GLN A 72 -11.79 16.39 -34.30
N GLY A 73 -12.64 16.95 -35.14
CA GLY A 73 -13.93 16.39 -35.51
C GLY A 73 -13.74 14.93 -35.96
N PRO A 74 -14.83 14.14 -36.09
CA PRO A 74 -14.74 12.78 -36.54
C PRO A 74 -13.95 12.78 -37.85
N VAL A 75 -12.70 12.30 -37.79
CA VAL A 75 -11.91 11.99 -38.96
C VAL A 75 -12.65 10.87 -39.63
N ASP A 76 -13.15 11.15 -40.82
CA ASP A 76 -13.76 10.17 -41.71
C ASP A 76 -12.78 9.00 -41.84
N LEU A 77 -13.09 7.87 -41.21
CA LEU A 77 -12.31 6.64 -41.27
C LEU A 77 -12.51 6.03 -42.65
N GLY A 78 -11.77 6.58 -43.64
CA GLY A 78 -11.54 5.89 -44.88
C GLY A 78 -11.06 4.47 -44.56
N SER A 79 -11.83 3.51 -45.02
CA SER A 79 -11.56 2.07 -44.95
C SER A 79 -10.15 1.78 -45.47
N GLY A 80 -9.19 1.56 -44.57
CA GLY A 80 -7.84 1.15 -44.97
C GLY A 80 -6.68 1.53 -44.06
N GLN A 81 -6.90 2.10 -42.86
CA GLN A 81 -5.78 2.37 -41.99
C GLN A 81 -5.37 1.10 -41.22
N ASN A 82 -4.20 0.56 -41.61
CA ASN A 82 -3.43 -0.42 -40.86
C ASN A 82 -3.46 -0.02 -39.37
N ARG A 83 -4.06 -0.88 -38.53
CA ARG A 83 -3.91 -0.81 -37.06
C ARG A 83 -2.43 -1.03 -36.76
N THR A 84 -1.64 0.03 -36.74
CA THR A 84 -0.28 -0.03 -36.20
C THR A 84 -0.44 -0.30 -34.71
N SER A 85 -0.12 -1.53 -34.30
CA SER A 85 -0.02 -1.87 -32.89
C SER A 85 1.03 -0.96 -32.27
N VAL A 86 0.69 -0.32 -31.14
CA VAL A 86 1.63 0.48 -30.37
C VAL A 86 2.78 -0.40 -29.93
N THR A 87 3.98 -0.08 -30.39
CA THR A 87 5.21 -0.86 -30.10
C THR A 87 6.02 -0.23 -28.98
N GLU A 88 5.78 1.05 -28.67
CA GLU A 88 6.52 1.80 -27.67
C GLU A 88 5.64 2.87 -27.01
N PHE A 89 5.99 3.25 -25.78
CA PHE A 89 5.43 4.35 -25.02
C PHE A 89 6.49 5.43 -24.80
N ILE A 90 6.08 6.69 -24.68
CA ILE A 90 6.96 7.82 -24.36
C ILE A 90 6.66 8.24 -22.94
N LEU A 91 7.57 7.98 -22.01
CA LEU A 91 7.45 8.40 -20.61
C LEU A 91 7.92 9.84 -20.47
N LEU A 92 7.03 10.76 -20.10
CA LEU A 92 7.37 12.19 -19.95
C LEU A 92 8.32 12.45 -18.76
N GLY A 93 8.50 11.47 -17.86
CA GLY A 93 9.39 11.59 -16.73
C GLY A 93 8.88 12.52 -15.63
N LEU A 94 9.81 12.98 -14.79
CA LEU A 94 9.50 13.83 -13.63
C LEU A 94 9.40 15.30 -13.98
N THR A 95 10.18 15.79 -14.96
CA THR A 95 10.28 17.21 -15.30
C THR A 95 10.72 17.42 -16.74
N ASP A 96 10.17 18.46 -17.35
CA ASP A 96 10.57 18.93 -18.68
C ASP A 96 11.75 19.91 -18.61
N ARG A 97 12.08 20.43 -17.41
CA ARG A 97 13.14 21.40 -17.20
C ARG A 97 14.52 20.73 -17.24
N GLN A 98 15.28 21.00 -18.29
CA GLN A 98 16.61 20.40 -18.49
C GLN A 98 17.60 20.72 -17.36
N GLU A 99 17.49 21.92 -16.76
CA GLU A 99 18.33 22.40 -15.66
C GLU A 99 18.17 21.56 -14.37
N LEU A 100 16.99 20.99 -14.15
CA LEU A 100 16.70 20.19 -12.97
C LEU A 100 17.15 18.73 -13.12
N LYS A 101 17.31 18.24 -14.34
CA LYS A 101 17.66 16.83 -14.59
C LYS A 101 18.94 16.37 -13.88
N PRO A 102 20.06 17.12 -13.90
CA PRO A 102 21.27 16.69 -13.19
C PRO A 102 21.09 16.63 -11.66
N VAL A 103 20.33 17.58 -11.10
CA VAL A 103 20.03 17.61 -9.66
C VAL A 103 19.17 16.41 -9.28
N LEU A 104 18.09 16.15 -10.02
CA LEU A 104 17.21 14.99 -9.79
C LEU A 104 17.97 13.68 -9.97
N PHE A 105 18.82 13.57 -10.99
CA PHE A 105 19.67 12.40 -11.18
C PHE A 105 20.52 12.12 -9.95
N THR A 106 21.22 13.15 -9.44
CA THR A 106 22.08 13.00 -8.26
C THR A 106 21.27 12.59 -7.02
N VAL A 107 20.14 13.26 -6.77
CA VAL A 107 19.28 12.96 -5.61
C VAL A 107 18.74 11.52 -5.67
N PHE A 108 18.22 11.09 -6.82
CA PHE A 108 17.67 9.74 -6.95
C PHE A 108 18.73 8.65 -7.01
N LEU A 109 19.91 8.93 -7.54
CA LEU A 109 21.06 8.03 -7.46
C LEU A 109 21.49 7.82 -6.00
N LEU A 110 21.60 8.88 -5.21
CA LEU A 110 21.92 8.79 -3.80
C LEU A 110 20.83 8.04 -3.02
N ALA A 111 19.55 8.30 -3.30
CA ALA A 111 18.43 7.57 -2.71
C ALA A 111 18.47 6.07 -3.03
N TYR A 112 18.79 5.71 -4.29
CA TYR A 112 18.97 4.33 -4.73
C TYR A 112 20.10 3.63 -3.97
N VAL A 113 21.28 4.24 -3.93
CA VAL A 113 22.44 3.69 -3.22
C VAL A 113 22.18 3.56 -1.73
N ALA A 114 21.56 4.56 -1.11
CA ALA A 114 21.19 4.52 0.30
C ALA A 114 20.18 3.41 0.61
N THR A 115 19.18 3.22 -0.24
CA THR A 115 18.17 2.16 -0.07
C THR A 115 18.78 0.77 -0.22
N VAL A 116 19.53 0.54 -1.30
CA VAL A 116 20.19 -0.75 -1.53
C VAL A 116 21.20 -1.04 -0.41
N GLY A 117 22.07 -0.08 -0.08
CA GLY A 117 23.06 -0.23 0.98
C GLY A 117 22.44 -0.45 2.37
N GLY A 118 21.38 0.28 2.69
CA GLY A 118 20.66 0.14 3.95
C GLY A 118 20.01 -1.24 4.10
N ASN A 119 19.31 -1.70 3.08
CA ASN A 119 18.65 -3.01 3.09
C ASN A 119 19.66 -4.17 3.06
N LEU A 120 20.74 -4.08 2.29
CA LEU A 120 21.84 -5.06 2.34
C LEU A 120 22.49 -5.10 3.72
N SER A 121 22.64 -3.97 4.39
CA SER A 121 23.18 -3.91 5.75
C SER A 121 22.27 -4.63 6.76
N ILE A 122 20.95 -4.50 6.64
CA ILE A 122 19.97 -5.27 7.45
C ILE A 122 20.11 -6.76 7.20
N LEU A 123 20.18 -7.17 5.92
CA LEU A 123 20.38 -8.59 5.56
C LEU A 123 21.68 -9.15 6.15
N ALA A 124 22.79 -8.41 6.01
CA ALA A 124 24.07 -8.79 6.59
C ALA A 124 23.98 -8.93 8.13
N ALA A 125 23.34 -7.97 8.81
CA ALA A 125 23.14 -8.04 10.25
C ALA A 125 22.34 -9.28 10.67
N ILE A 126 21.25 -9.61 9.95
CA ILE A 126 20.44 -10.79 10.22
C ILE A 126 21.23 -12.08 10.02
N LEU A 127 22.08 -12.16 8.98
CA LEU A 127 22.87 -13.35 8.68
C LEU A 127 23.99 -13.59 9.73
N VAL A 128 24.62 -12.52 10.22
CA VAL A 128 25.79 -12.60 11.11
C VAL A 128 25.38 -12.75 12.58
N GLU A 129 24.24 -12.22 13.00
CA GLU A 129 23.84 -12.18 14.41
C GLU A 129 22.79 -13.26 14.75
N PRO A 130 23.18 -14.33 15.48
CA PRO A 130 22.24 -15.41 15.84
C PRO A 130 21.01 -14.95 16.63
N LYS A 131 21.12 -13.85 17.40
CA LYS A 131 20.00 -13.28 18.16
C LYS A 131 18.90 -12.73 17.23
N LEU A 132 19.23 -12.44 15.98
CA LEU A 132 18.29 -11.98 14.97
C LEU A 132 17.63 -13.14 14.19
N HIS A 133 17.94 -14.40 14.50
CA HIS A 133 17.32 -15.56 13.84
C HIS A 133 15.93 -15.89 14.44
N THR A 134 15.05 -14.90 14.46
CA THR A 134 13.65 -15.05 14.90
C THR A 134 12.68 -14.83 13.74
N PRO A 135 11.42 -15.29 13.86
CA PRO A 135 10.41 -15.11 12.79
C PRO A 135 10.26 -13.67 12.32
N MET A 136 10.29 -12.70 13.23
CA MET A 136 10.22 -11.28 12.88
C MET A 136 11.34 -10.85 11.95
N TYR A 137 12.58 -11.23 12.24
CA TYR A 137 13.73 -10.85 11.39
C TYR A 137 13.78 -11.67 10.10
N PHE A 138 13.21 -12.87 10.08
CA PHE A 138 12.99 -13.59 8.83
C PHE A 138 12.07 -12.80 7.88
N PHE A 139 10.95 -12.28 8.37
CA PHE A 139 10.06 -11.43 7.59
C PHE A 139 10.72 -10.10 7.22
N LEU A 140 11.47 -9.48 8.14
CA LEU A 140 12.22 -8.25 7.88
C LEU A 140 13.29 -8.44 6.79
N GLY A 141 13.97 -9.57 6.76
CA GLY A 141 14.90 -9.91 5.69
C GLY A 141 14.21 -10.03 4.33
N ASN A 142 13.03 -10.66 4.29
CA ASN A 142 12.22 -10.69 3.06
C ASN A 142 11.78 -9.28 2.63
N LEU A 143 11.33 -8.44 3.57
CA LEU A 143 10.98 -7.05 3.29
C LEU A 143 12.17 -6.27 2.69
N SER A 144 13.37 -6.45 3.25
CA SER A 144 14.59 -5.80 2.71
C SER A 144 14.91 -6.25 1.29
N LEU A 145 14.68 -7.51 0.93
CA LEU A 145 14.86 -8.00 -0.45
C LEU A 145 13.82 -7.39 -1.40
N LEU A 146 12.57 -7.27 -0.95
CA LEU A 146 11.49 -6.65 -1.73
C LEU A 146 11.75 -5.15 -1.94
N ASP A 147 12.22 -4.42 -0.92
CA ASP A 147 12.61 -3.01 -1.02
C ASP A 147 13.70 -2.80 -2.08
N ILE A 148 14.74 -3.65 -2.09
CA ILE A 148 15.79 -3.62 -3.11
C ILE A 148 15.19 -3.89 -4.49
N GLY A 149 14.28 -4.86 -4.60
CA GLY A 149 13.61 -5.18 -5.85
C GLY A 149 12.75 -4.03 -6.36
N CYS A 150 11.89 -3.46 -5.53
CA CYS A 150 10.99 -2.35 -5.88
C CYS A 150 11.77 -1.13 -6.39
N ILE A 151 12.80 -0.70 -5.65
CA ILE A 151 13.59 0.47 -6.06
C ILE A 151 14.41 0.19 -7.32
N THR A 152 14.84 -1.06 -7.54
CA THR A 152 15.62 -1.47 -8.73
C THR A 152 14.75 -1.53 -9.99
N VAL A 153 13.48 -1.88 -9.85
CA VAL A 153 12.54 -1.87 -10.98
C VAL A 153 12.19 -0.45 -11.45
N THR A 154 12.22 0.53 -10.53
CA THR A 154 11.72 1.89 -10.80
C THR A 154 12.82 2.92 -11.04
N VAL A 155 13.85 2.98 -10.19
CA VAL A 155 14.85 4.07 -10.19
C VAL A 155 15.87 3.96 -11.33
N PRO A 156 16.55 2.82 -11.61
CA PRO A 156 17.51 2.75 -12.70
C PRO A 156 16.94 3.14 -14.07
N PRO A 157 15.75 2.66 -14.50
CA PRO A 157 15.13 3.14 -15.74
C PRO A 157 14.86 4.64 -15.74
N MET A 158 14.39 5.20 -14.62
CA MET A 158 14.15 6.63 -14.47
C MET A 158 15.47 7.44 -14.56
N LEU A 159 16.57 6.95 -13.97
CA LEU A 159 17.88 7.60 -14.07
C LEU A 159 18.39 7.62 -15.53
N VAL A 160 18.20 6.54 -16.26
CA VAL A 160 18.51 6.50 -17.71
C VAL A 160 17.72 7.54 -18.48
N GLN A 161 16.41 7.67 -18.20
CA GLN A 161 15.57 8.69 -18.85
C GLN A 161 15.99 10.12 -18.52
N LEU A 162 16.47 10.41 -17.31
CA LEU A 162 16.94 11.73 -16.93
C LEU A 162 18.20 12.14 -17.73
N LEU A 163 19.02 11.18 -18.16
CA LEU A 163 20.23 11.41 -18.95
C LEU A 163 19.98 11.33 -20.47
N SER A 164 18.94 10.60 -20.89
CA SER A 164 18.61 10.38 -22.29
C SER A 164 17.81 11.54 -22.88
N ARG A 165 17.99 11.74 -24.19
CA ARG A 165 17.08 12.57 -25.01
C ARG A 165 15.92 11.75 -25.53
N ASP A 166 16.11 10.43 -25.64
CA ASP A 166 15.07 9.50 -26.06
C ASP A 166 14.31 9.03 -24.82
N LEU A 167 13.02 9.30 -24.78
CA LEU A 167 12.11 8.96 -23.69
C LEU A 167 11.25 7.74 -24.05
N SER A 168 11.55 7.08 -25.16
CA SER A 168 10.80 5.91 -25.61
C SER A 168 11.13 4.67 -24.77
N VAL A 169 10.10 3.90 -24.47
CA VAL A 169 10.19 2.62 -23.77
C VAL A 169 9.39 1.59 -24.55
N SER A 170 10.00 0.49 -24.91
CA SER A 170 9.30 -0.57 -25.64
C SER A 170 8.11 -1.10 -24.84
N PHE A 171 7.09 -1.58 -25.55
CA PHE A 171 5.90 -2.22 -24.94
C PHE A 171 6.31 -3.31 -23.93
N ALA A 172 7.22 -4.20 -24.34
CA ALA A 172 7.68 -5.29 -23.48
C ALA A 172 8.37 -4.77 -22.19
N SER A 173 9.21 -3.74 -22.29
CA SER A 173 9.91 -3.15 -21.13
C SER A 173 8.91 -2.49 -20.18
N CYS A 174 7.94 -1.73 -20.70
CA CYS A 174 6.90 -1.08 -19.92
C CYS A 174 6.05 -2.10 -19.16
N PHE A 175 5.56 -3.13 -19.82
CA PHE A 175 4.74 -4.18 -19.19
C PHE A 175 5.53 -5.09 -18.24
N SER A 176 6.83 -5.32 -18.50
CA SER A 176 7.70 -6.01 -17.54
C SER A 176 7.89 -5.17 -16.26
N GLN A 177 8.14 -3.86 -16.39
CA GLN A 177 8.25 -2.96 -15.25
C GLN A 177 6.96 -2.95 -14.42
N LEU A 178 5.80 -2.82 -15.08
CA LEU A 178 4.49 -2.85 -14.46
C LEU A 178 4.26 -4.17 -13.71
N PHE A 179 4.56 -5.31 -14.34
CA PHE A 179 4.39 -6.63 -13.73
C PHE A 179 5.24 -6.79 -12.48
N PHE A 180 6.55 -6.53 -12.58
CA PHE A 180 7.45 -6.73 -11.45
C PHE A 180 7.18 -5.73 -10.32
N PHE A 181 6.83 -4.49 -10.62
CA PHE A 181 6.45 -3.51 -9.62
C PHE A 181 5.20 -3.96 -8.84
N HIS A 182 4.13 -4.36 -9.54
CA HIS A 182 2.90 -4.83 -8.89
C HIS A 182 3.09 -6.13 -8.12
N LEU A 183 3.93 -7.04 -8.62
CA LEU A 183 4.29 -8.26 -7.92
C LEU A 183 4.97 -7.95 -6.58
N LEU A 184 6.04 -7.16 -6.61
CA LEU A 184 6.85 -6.87 -5.41
C LEU A 184 6.05 -6.05 -4.39
N ALA A 185 5.37 -4.98 -4.82
CA ALA A 185 4.52 -4.17 -3.94
C ALA A 185 3.34 -4.98 -3.36
N GLY A 186 2.80 -5.93 -4.13
CA GLY A 186 1.78 -6.85 -3.63
C GLY A 186 2.31 -7.80 -2.55
N VAL A 187 3.52 -8.32 -2.72
CA VAL A 187 4.16 -9.16 -1.68
C VAL A 187 4.43 -8.35 -0.42
N ASP A 188 4.90 -7.10 -0.53
CA ASP A 188 5.09 -6.18 0.61
C ASP A 188 3.81 -6.01 1.41
N CYS A 189 2.70 -5.77 0.73
CA CYS A 189 1.38 -5.60 1.34
C CYS A 189 1.00 -6.80 2.24
N HIS A 190 1.11 -8.02 1.71
CA HIS A 190 0.78 -9.24 2.45
C HIS A 190 1.84 -9.58 3.51
N LEU A 191 3.12 -9.26 3.25
CA LEU A 191 4.19 -9.45 4.20
C LEU A 191 4.01 -8.60 5.47
N LEU A 192 3.58 -7.34 5.32
CA LEU A 192 3.20 -6.49 6.45
C LEU A 192 2.06 -7.12 7.26
N THR A 193 1.11 -7.79 6.61
CA THR A 193 0.05 -8.53 7.30
C THR A 193 0.59 -9.74 8.08
N ALA A 194 1.51 -10.51 7.48
CA ALA A 194 2.17 -11.62 8.16
C ALA A 194 2.98 -11.15 9.37
N MET A 195 3.65 -9.99 9.26
CA MET A 195 4.38 -9.36 10.37
C MET A 195 3.44 -8.89 11.49
N ALA A 196 2.25 -8.36 11.17
CA ALA A 196 1.24 -8.01 12.16
C ALA A 196 0.72 -9.26 12.91
N TYR A 197 0.52 -10.36 12.18
CA TYR A 197 0.14 -11.64 12.77
C TYR A 197 1.24 -12.20 13.68
N ASP A 198 2.51 -12.10 13.28
CA ASP A 198 3.66 -12.46 14.13
C ASP A 198 3.65 -11.66 15.45
N ARG A 199 3.47 -10.33 15.37
CA ARG A 199 3.37 -9.48 16.57
C ARG A 199 2.20 -9.88 17.46
N PHE A 200 1.03 -10.14 16.87
CA PHE A 200 -0.14 -10.63 17.62
C PHE A 200 0.18 -11.91 18.37
N LEU A 201 0.76 -12.90 17.71
CA LEU A 201 1.11 -14.17 18.37
C LEU A 201 2.15 -14.00 19.48
N ALA A 202 3.20 -13.21 19.22
CA ALA A 202 4.29 -13.00 20.18
C ALA A 202 3.81 -12.30 21.47
N ILE A 203 2.86 -11.38 21.37
CA ILE A 203 2.38 -10.57 22.51
C ILE A 203 1.15 -11.19 23.17
N CYS A 204 0.16 -11.63 22.36
CA CYS A 204 -1.12 -12.11 22.87
C CYS A 204 -1.15 -13.63 23.15
N ARG A 205 -0.26 -14.42 22.54
CA ARG A 205 -0.23 -15.89 22.63
C ARG A 205 1.19 -16.45 22.86
N PRO A 206 1.98 -15.94 23.82
CA PRO A 206 3.40 -16.28 23.96
C PRO A 206 3.66 -17.78 24.20
N LEU A 207 2.77 -18.48 24.91
CA LEU A 207 2.93 -19.90 25.21
C LEU A 207 2.82 -20.81 23.96
N THR A 208 2.11 -20.37 22.93
CA THR A 208 1.94 -21.13 21.69
C THR A 208 2.69 -20.51 20.50
N TYR A 209 3.48 -19.46 20.75
CA TYR A 209 4.17 -18.72 19.69
C TYR A 209 5.11 -19.61 18.87
N ALA A 210 5.97 -20.37 19.52
CA ALA A 210 6.97 -21.21 18.86
C ALA A 210 6.34 -22.25 17.92
N THR A 211 5.21 -22.84 18.30
CA THR A 211 4.50 -23.83 17.48
C THR A 211 3.73 -23.19 16.35
N ARG A 212 3.09 -22.02 16.59
CA ARG A 212 2.27 -21.31 15.62
C ARG A 212 3.07 -20.47 14.64
N MET A 213 4.36 -20.23 14.91
CA MET A 213 5.28 -19.49 14.03
C MET A 213 6.53 -20.33 13.75
N SER A 214 6.33 -21.65 13.55
CA SER A 214 7.39 -22.57 13.12
C SER A 214 7.97 -22.17 11.76
N ARG A 215 9.17 -22.62 11.40
CA ARG A 215 9.80 -22.36 10.09
C ARG A 215 8.92 -22.76 8.90
N ALA A 216 8.18 -23.86 9.03
CA ALA A 216 7.23 -24.31 8.00
C ALA A 216 6.09 -23.29 7.81
N ILE A 217 5.53 -22.76 8.90
CA ILE A 217 4.47 -21.73 8.85
C ILE A 217 5.01 -20.42 8.25
N GLN A 218 6.21 -20.00 8.65
CA GLN A 218 6.87 -18.82 8.07
C GLN A 218 7.03 -18.96 6.54
N GLY A 219 7.56 -20.10 6.09
CA GLY A 219 7.71 -20.41 4.66
C GLY A 219 6.37 -20.44 3.92
N SER A 220 5.33 -21.06 4.53
CA SER A 220 3.98 -21.08 3.96
C SER A 220 3.38 -19.68 3.83
N LEU A 221 3.53 -18.83 4.83
CA LEU A 221 3.06 -17.45 4.79
C LEU A 221 3.73 -16.66 3.64
N ILE A 222 5.05 -16.78 3.48
CA ILE A 222 5.77 -16.15 2.37
C ILE A 222 5.27 -16.73 1.03
N GLY A 223 5.13 -18.05 0.90
CA GLY A 223 4.60 -18.68 -0.32
C GLY A 223 3.21 -18.18 -0.69
N ILE A 224 2.33 -18.01 0.29
CA ILE A 224 0.98 -17.44 0.09
C ILE A 224 1.09 -15.98 -0.38
N CYS A 225 1.92 -15.14 0.26
CA CYS A 225 2.13 -13.75 -0.16
C CYS A 225 2.56 -13.67 -1.62
N TRP A 226 3.55 -14.47 -2.04
CA TRP A 226 4.03 -14.52 -3.42
C TRP A 226 2.96 -15.00 -4.40
N THR A 227 2.22 -16.06 -4.05
CA THR A 227 1.19 -16.65 -4.94
C THR A 227 0.06 -15.66 -5.20
N ILE A 228 -0.48 -15.04 -4.15
CA ILE A 228 -1.58 -14.07 -4.29
C ILE A 228 -1.11 -12.86 -5.12
N SER A 229 0.07 -12.34 -4.81
CA SER A 229 0.62 -11.16 -5.50
C SER A 229 0.96 -11.45 -6.95
N PHE A 230 1.48 -12.64 -7.26
CA PHE A 230 1.74 -13.09 -8.63
C PHE A 230 0.46 -13.16 -9.46
N CYS A 231 -0.59 -13.81 -8.92
CA CYS A 231 -1.88 -13.91 -9.61
C CYS A 231 -2.47 -12.51 -9.87
N ASN A 232 -2.39 -11.60 -8.89
CA ASN A 232 -2.87 -10.23 -9.05
C ASN A 232 -2.08 -9.46 -10.11
N ALA A 233 -0.74 -9.47 -10.03
CA ALA A 233 0.12 -8.80 -10.99
C ALA A 233 -0.08 -9.33 -12.42
N LEU A 234 -0.17 -10.66 -12.57
CA LEU A 234 -0.43 -11.31 -13.86
C LEU A 234 -1.79 -10.90 -14.44
N THR A 235 -2.84 -10.90 -13.60
CA THR A 235 -4.20 -10.51 -14.02
C THR A 235 -4.21 -9.09 -14.56
N HIS A 236 -3.62 -8.12 -13.84
CA HIS A 236 -3.56 -6.72 -14.29
C HIS A 236 -2.71 -6.54 -15.55
N THR A 237 -1.56 -7.19 -15.62
CA THR A 237 -0.65 -7.11 -16.76
C THR A 237 -1.31 -7.67 -18.03
N VAL A 238 -1.92 -8.85 -17.94
CA VAL A 238 -2.63 -9.47 -19.07
C VAL A 238 -3.85 -8.63 -19.46
N ALA A 239 -4.67 -8.19 -18.51
CA ALA A 239 -5.86 -7.39 -18.80
C ALA A 239 -5.52 -6.05 -19.48
N LEU A 240 -4.36 -5.45 -19.14
CA LEU A 240 -3.86 -4.26 -19.82
C LEU A 240 -3.28 -4.55 -21.21
N SER A 241 -2.57 -5.67 -21.38
CA SER A 241 -1.88 -5.99 -22.62
C SER A 241 -2.84 -6.25 -23.79
N VAL A 242 -4.11 -6.59 -23.51
CA VAL A 242 -5.16 -6.80 -24.53
C VAL A 242 -5.90 -5.54 -24.91
N LEU A 243 -5.65 -4.40 -24.24
CA LEU A 243 -6.23 -3.11 -24.60
C LEU A 243 -5.64 -2.60 -25.93
N SER A 244 -6.47 -1.91 -26.71
CA SER A 244 -6.01 -1.17 -27.89
C SER A 244 -5.57 0.22 -27.47
N PHE A 245 -4.29 0.53 -27.64
CA PHE A 245 -3.72 1.84 -27.36
C PHE A 245 -3.70 2.67 -28.65
N CYS A 246 -4.00 3.98 -28.54
CA CYS A 246 -4.07 4.91 -29.66
C CYS A 246 -3.50 6.27 -29.29
N GLY A 247 -3.21 7.06 -30.35
CA GLY A 247 -2.73 8.43 -30.18
C GLY A 247 -1.21 8.49 -29.96
N PRO A 248 -0.73 9.57 -29.35
CA PRO A 248 0.70 9.86 -29.28
C PRO A 248 1.49 8.99 -28.30
N ASN A 249 0.89 8.01 -27.64
CA ASN A 249 1.51 7.09 -26.67
C ASN A 249 2.28 7.77 -25.54
N LEU A 250 1.88 8.97 -25.16
CA LEU A 250 2.52 9.81 -24.14
C LEU A 250 2.00 9.43 -22.75
N VAL A 251 2.87 8.83 -21.94
CA VAL A 251 2.58 8.50 -20.54
C VAL A 251 3.10 9.63 -19.64
N ASN A 252 2.22 10.39 -19.02
CA ASN A 252 2.62 11.48 -18.11
C ASN A 252 3.02 10.92 -16.74
N HIS A 253 4.05 10.09 -16.72
CA HIS A 253 4.62 9.49 -15.51
C HIS A 253 6.11 9.17 -15.73
N PHE A 254 6.84 8.81 -14.66
CA PHE A 254 8.26 8.43 -14.72
C PHE A 254 8.49 6.91 -14.71
N TYR A 255 7.43 6.11 -14.56
CA TYR A 255 7.44 4.66 -14.71
C TYR A 255 6.07 4.19 -15.24
N CYS A 256 6.03 2.95 -15.74
CA CYS A 256 4.80 2.35 -16.23
C CYS A 256 3.93 1.88 -15.06
N ASP A 257 2.72 2.43 -14.96
CA ASP A 257 1.72 2.06 -13.97
C ASP A 257 0.32 1.95 -14.62
N VAL A 258 -0.60 1.29 -13.92
CA VAL A 258 -1.94 0.99 -14.43
C VAL A 258 -2.76 2.25 -14.73
N PRO A 259 -2.91 3.23 -13.80
CA PRO A 259 -3.78 4.37 -14.04
C PRO A 259 -3.36 5.26 -15.24
N PRO A 260 -2.06 5.59 -15.44
CA PRO A 260 -1.65 6.37 -16.60
C PRO A 260 -1.92 5.68 -17.96
N LEU A 261 -1.84 4.34 -18.00
CA LEU A 261 -2.07 3.58 -19.23
C LEU A 261 -3.56 3.52 -19.62
N PHE A 262 -4.49 3.63 -18.69
CA PHE A 262 -5.92 3.68 -19.01
C PHE A 262 -6.26 4.88 -19.89
N GLY A 263 -5.63 6.03 -19.66
CA GLY A 263 -5.85 7.25 -20.44
C GLY A 263 -5.45 7.14 -21.91
N LEU A 264 -4.63 6.14 -22.27
CA LEU A 264 -4.17 5.90 -23.63
C LEU A 264 -4.98 4.83 -24.37
N SER A 265 -5.95 4.18 -23.70
CA SER A 265 -6.77 3.13 -24.29
C SER A 265 -7.90 3.71 -25.13
N CYS A 266 -8.07 3.19 -26.34
CA CYS A 266 -9.22 3.45 -27.21
C CYS A 266 -10.32 2.38 -27.04
N SER A 267 -9.99 1.26 -26.44
CA SER A 267 -10.96 0.23 -26.09
C SER A 267 -11.55 0.50 -24.71
N SER A 268 -12.67 -0.15 -24.40
CA SER A 268 -13.34 -0.03 -23.11
C SER A 268 -12.44 -0.56 -21.98
N THR A 269 -12.20 0.27 -20.96
CA THR A 269 -11.43 -0.07 -19.75
C THR A 269 -12.29 -0.65 -18.63
N SER A 270 -13.60 -0.82 -18.85
CA SER A 270 -14.56 -1.23 -17.82
C SER A 270 -14.20 -2.53 -17.10
N LEU A 271 -13.66 -3.53 -17.80
CA LEU A 271 -13.17 -4.77 -17.18
C LEU A 271 -11.95 -4.49 -16.29
N ASN A 272 -11.00 -3.72 -16.79
CA ASN A 272 -9.76 -3.37 -16.09
C ASN A 272 -10.03 -2.56 -14.83
N GLU A 273 -10.99 -1.63 -14.86
CA GLU A 273 -11.43 -0.85 -13.69
C GLU A 273 -12.06 -1.75 -12.62
N LYS A 274 -12.89 -2.71 -13.03
CA LYS A 274 -13.47 -3.71 -12.11
C LYS A 274 -12.38 -4.61 -11.48
N LEU A 275 -11.44 -5.08 -12.29
CA LEU A 275 -10.31 -5.88 -11.80
C LEU A 275 -9.45 -5.07 -10.82
N LEU A 276 -9.19 -3.79 -11.12
CA LEU A 276 -8.43 -2.91 -10.24
C LEU A 276 -9.17 -2.67 -8.91
N PHE A 277 -10.50 -2.49 -8.94
CA PHE A 277 -11.31 -2.40 -7.74
C PHE A 277 -11.24 -3.67 -6.89
N VAL A 278 -11.40 -4.84 -7.51
CA VAL A 278 -11.27 -6.14 -6.83
C VAL A 278 -9.85 -6.31 -6.27
N GLY A 279 -8.83 -5.99 -7.06
CA GLY A 279 -7.44 -5.99 -6.62
C GLY A 279 -7.23 -5.08 -5.40
N ALA A 280 -7.75 -3.86 -5.41
CA ALA A 280 -7.64 -2.92 -4.30
C ALA A 280 -8.29 -3.47 -3.00
N VAL A 281 -9.39 -4.22 -3.10
CA VAL A 281 -9.99 -4.89 -1.94
C VAL A 281 -9.04 -5.96 -1.38
N PHE A 282 -8.54 -6.86 -2.24
CA PHE A 282 -7.69 -7.97 -1.80
C PHE A 282 -6.27 -7.55 -1.41
N MET A 283 -5.71 -6.52 -2.05
CA MET A 283 -4.36 -6.01 -1.78
C MET A 283 -4.34 -4.87 -0.75
N GLY A 284 -5.47 -4.17 -0.55
CA GLY A 284 -5.55 -3.02 0.35
C GLY A 284 -6.46 -3.26 1.55
N VAL A 285 -7.77 -3.40 1.30
CA VAL A 285 -8.78 -3.40 2.37
C VAL A 285 -8.66 -4.63 3.29
N VAL A 286 -8.55 -5.83 2.72
CA VAL A 286 -8.46 -7.08 3.51
C VAL A 286 -7.19 -7.12 4.36
N PRO A 287 -5.97 -6.91 3.82
CA PRO A 287 -4.76 -6.85 4.61
C PRO A 287 -4.80 -5.77 5.70
N LEU A 288 -5.28 -4.57 5.38
CA LEU A 288 -5.37 -3.49 6.36
C LEU A 288 -6.36 -3.82 7.50
N ALA A 289 -7.48 -4.48 7.20
CA ALA A 289 -8.43 -4.96 8.22
C ALA A 289 -7.78 -6.03 9.13
N LEU A 290 -7.02 -6.97 8.57
CA LEU A 290 -6.29 -7.99 9.33
C LEU A 290 -5.21 -7.37 10.21
N ILE A 291 -4.44 -6.41 9.70
CA ILE A 291 -3.44 -5.64 10.47
C ILE A 291 -4.13 -4.90 11.60
N SER A 292 -5.20 -4.15 11.32
CA SER A 292 -5.95 -3.38 12.31
C SER A 292 -6.51 -4.27 13.42
N THR A 293 -7.08 -5.41 13.06
CA THR A 293 -7.60 -6.41 14.02
C THR A 293 -6.47 -6.96 14.90
N SER A 294 -5.34 -7.33 14.30
CA SER A 294 -4.16 -7.82 15.03
C SER A 294 -3.68 -6.78 16.04
N TYR A 295 -3.57 -5.52 15.63
CA TYR A 295 -3.10 -4.45 16.51
C TYR A 295 -4.13 -4.00 17.54
N ALA A 296 -5.42 -4.13 17.29
CA ALA A 296 -6.44 -3.94 18.33
C ALA A 296 -6.25 -4.94 19.50
N HIS A 297 -6.00 -6.21 19.19
CA HIS A 297 -5.69 -7.22 20.20
C HIS A 297 -4.36 -6.96 20.91
N VAL A 298 -3.32 -6.56 20.16
CA VAL A 298 -2.02 -6.20 20.72
C VAL A 298 -2.15 -5.02 21.67
N ALA A 299 -2.86 -3.96 21.30
CA ALA A 299 -3.09 -2.79 22.13
C ALA A 299 -3.81 -3.18 23.43
N ALA A 300 -4.88 -3.98 23.34
CA ALA A 300 -5.59 -4.47 24.52
C ALA A 300 -4.69 -5.31 25.45
N ALA A 301 -3.77 -6.13 24.90
CA ALA A 301 -2.83 -6.91 25.67
C ALA A 301 -1.76 -6.01 26.34
N VAL A 302 -1.20 -5.06 25.61
CA VAL A 302 -0.17 -4.13 26.10
C VAL A 302 -0.70 -3.27 27.24
N LEU A 303 -1.95 -2.79 27.16
CA LEU A 303 -2.59 -2.03 28.23
C LEU A 303 -2.75 -2.83 29.54
N ARG A 304 -2.81 -4.16 29.46
CA ARG A 304 -2.88 -5.05 30.64
C ARG A 304 -1.52 -5.32 31.29
N ILE A 305 -0.41 -4.96 30.65
CA ILE A 305 0.94 -5.14 31.21
C ILE A 305 1.12 -4.17 32.37
N ARG A 306 1.39 -4.70 33.58
CA ARG A 306 1.53 -3.90 34.81
C ARG A 306 2.82 -3.08 34.85
N SER A 307 3.94 -3.62 34.30
CA SER A 307 5.21 -2.90 34.32
C SER A 307 5.31 -1.83 33.22
N ALA A 308 5.70 -0.62 33.60
CA ALA A 308 5.89 0.50 32.64
C ALA A 308 6.99 0.18 31.62
N GLU A 309 8.06 -0.50 32.03
CA GLU A 309 9.16 -0.90 31.16
C GLU A 309 8.74 -1.94 30.12
N GLY A 310 7.98 -2.96 30.52
CA GLY A 310 7.42 -3.95 29.61
C GLY A 310 6.48 -3.34 28.58
N ARG A 311 5.62 -2.38 29.01
CA ARG A 311 4.76 -1.63 28.07
C ARG A 311 5.57 -0.82 27.07
N LYS A 312 6.61 -0.09 27.54
CA LYS A 312 7.48 0.73 26.67
C LYS A 312 8.19 -0.14 25.62
N LYS A 313 8.72 -1.31 26.04
CA LYS A 313 9.40 -2.26 25.12
C LYS A 313 8.42 -2.80 24.07
N ALA A 314 7.25 -3.29 24.46
CA ALA A 314 6.22 -3.78 23.55
C ALA A 314 5.75 -2.70 22.58
N PHE A 315 5.49 -1.48 23.09
CA PHE A 315 5.07 -0.34 22.27
C PHE A 315 6.14 0.08 21.25
N SER A 316 7.41 0.16 21.65
CA SER A 316 8.52 0.53 20.75
C SER A 316 8.63 -0.42 19.56
N THR A 317 8.49 -1.73 19.78
CA THR A 317 8.55 -2.74 18.72
C THR A 317 7.37 -2.62 17.75
N CYS A 318 6.17 -2.38 18.28
CA CYS A 318 4.95 -2.23 17.49
C CYS A 318 4.95 -0.93 16.67
N THR A 319 5.47 0.16 17.24
CA THR A 319 5.46 1.48 16.58
C THR A 319 6.26 1.49 15.29
N SER A 320 7.40 0.81 15.23
CA SER A 320 8.19 0.70 13.99
C SER A 320 7.38 0.09 12.85
N HIS A 321 6.73 -1.04 13.10
CA HIS A 321 5.89 -1.70 12.09
C HIS A 321 4.66 -0.85 11.71
N LEU A 322 3.96 -0.27 12.70
CA LEU A 322 2.81 0.60 12.43
C LEU A 322 3.20 1.86 11.62
N THR A 323 4.38 2.42 11.86
CA THR A 323 4.87 3.55 11.06
C THR A 323 4.99 3.16 9.58
N ILE A 324 5.57 1.99 9.29
CA ILE A 324 5.71 1.48 7.92
C ILE A 324 4.34 1.18 7.30
N VAL A 325 3.44 0.55 8.05
CA VAL A 325 2.05 0.30 7.61
C VAL A 325 1.36 1.62 7.24
N CYS A 326 1.47 2.66 8.08
CA CYS A 326 0.87 3.97 7.81
C CYS A 326 1.47 4.62 6.55
N ILE A 327 2.79 4.56 6.35
CA ILE A 327 3.43 5.10 5.16
C ILE A 327 2.97 4.33 3.93
N PHE A 328 3.09 3.01 3.93
CA PHE A 328 2.77 2.14 2.79
C PHE A 328 1.30 2.26 2.37
N TYR A 329 0.37 2.02 3.30
CA TYR A 329 -1.06 2.08 2.98
C TYR A 329 -1.57 3.51 2.78
N GLY A 330 -0.99 4.50 3.47
CA GLY A 330 -1.32 5.91 3.27
C GLY A 330 -0.97 6.37 1.86
N THR A 331 0.25 6.09 1.39
CA THR A 331 0.67 6.45 0.02
C THR A 331 -0.09 5.65 -1.04
N GLY A 332 -0.27 4.33 -0.83
CA GLY A 332 -1.04 3.47 -1.73
C GLY A 332 -2.49 3.89 -1.87
N PHE A 333 -3.16 4.24 -0.76
CA PHE A 333 -4.54 4.73 -0.77
C PHE A 333 -4.68 5.98 -1.66
N PHE A 334 -3.78 6.95 -1.51
CA PHE A 334 -3.81 8.16 -2.34
C PHE A 334 -3.52 7.88 -3.82
N SER A 335 -2.68 6.89 -4.14
CA SER A 335 -2.38 6.50 -5.52
C SER A 335 -3.60 5.91 -6.23
N TYR A 336 -4.36 5.05 -5.57
CA TYR A 336 -5.43 4.27 -6.22
C TYR A 336 -6.85 4.82 -6.01
N MET A 337 -7.09 5.68 -5.02
CA MET A 337 -8.42 6.27 -4.80
C MET A 337 -8.79 7.38 -5.80
N ARG A 338 -7.84 7.86 -6.63
CA ARG A 338 -8.08 8.87 -7.67
C ARG A 338 -8.48 8.30 -9.03
N LEU A 339 -8.97 7.09 -9.06
CA LEU A 339 -9.42 6.35 -10.26
C LEU A 339 -10.47 7.03 -11.15
N GLY A 340 -10.77 8.30 -10.97
CA GLY A 340 -11.68 9.07 -11.83
C GLY A 340 -11.05 10.28 -12.53
N SER A 341 -9.80 10.63 -12.27
CA SER A 341 -9.13 11.74 -12.95
C SER A 341 -8.27 11.22 -14.11
N VAL A 342 -8.76 11.42 -15.31
CA VAL A 342 -8.11 11.01 -16.59
C VAL A 342 -6.77 11.70 -16.82
N ASN A 343 -6.43 12.74 -16.05
CA ASN A 343 -5.18 13.49 -16.19
C ASN A 343 -4.24 13.18 -15.03
N ALA A 344 -3.17 12.43 -15.32
CA ALA A 344 -2.04 12.31 -14.41
C ALA A 344 -1.50 13.70 -14.06
N SER A 345 -1.54 14.04 -12.77
CA SER A 345 -1.10 15.35 -12.29
C SER A 345 0.29 15.23 -11.66
N ASP A 346 0.98 16.36 -11.44
CA ASP A 346 2.25 16.39 -10.70
C ASP A 346 2.11 15.79 -9.29
N LYS A 347 0.89 15.79 -8.73
CA LYS A 347 0.60 15.11 -7.45
C LYS A 347 0.72 13.58 -7.54
N ASP A 348 0.33 13.01 -8.69
CA ASP A 348 0.44 11.55 -8.88
C ASP A 348 1.89 11.14 -9.01
N LYS A 349 2.74 11.96 -9.66
CA LYS A 349 4.19 11.75 -9.69
C LYS A 349 4.80 11.85 -8.29
N ALA A 350 4.40 12.85 -7.48
CA ALA A 350 4.87 13.00 -6.11
C ALA A 350 4.47 11.80 -5.21
N ILE A 351 3.24 11.31 -5.34
CA ILE A 351 2.77 10.12 -4.64
C ILE A 351 3.55 8.88 -5.11
N GLY A 352 3.81 8.77 -6.42
CA GLY A 352 4.66 7.73 -6.98
C GLY A 352 6.04 7.70 -6.34
N ILE A 353 6.71 8.86 -6.19
CA ILE A 353 8.01 8.98 -5.51
C ILE A 353 7.91 8.50 -4.05
N LEU A 354 6.88 8.92 -3.32
CA LEU A 354 6.68 8.51 -1.93
C LEU A 354 6.56 6.99 -1.81
N ASN A 355 5.82 6.37 -2.72
CA ASN A 355 5.53 4.94 -2.67
C ASN A 355 6.71 4.08 -3.16
N THR A 356 7.33 4.45 -4.29
CA THR A 356 8.35 3.62 -4.94
C THR A 356 9.78 3.86 -4.47
N ILE A 357 10.05 5.01 -3.86
CA ILE A 357 11.41 5.43 -3.48
C ILE A 357 11.50 5.67 -1.98
N LEU A 358 10.65 6.52 -1.43
CA LEU A 358 10.78 6.94 -0.03
C LEU A 358 10.41 5.80 0.93
N SER A 359 9.37 5.02 0.64
CA SER A 359 8.96 3.88 1.50
C SER A 359 10.07 2.84 1.65
N PRO A 360 10.67 2.28 0.56
CA PRO A 360 11.79 1.35 0.66
C PRO A 360 13.05 1.94 1.32
N MET A 361 13.28 3.25 1.17
CA MET A 361 14.41 3.94 1.79
C MET A 361 14.24 4.10 3.31
N LEU A 362 13.01 4.32 3.78
CA LEU A 362 12.74 4.53 5.19
C LEU A 362 12.71 3.24 6.01
N ASN A 363 12.39 2.10 5.39
CA ASN A 363 12.29 0.81 6.09
C ASN A 363 13.55 0.45 6.88
N PRO A 364 14.78 0.46 6.30
CA PRO A 364 16.00 0.19 7.04
C PRO A 364 16.24 1.17 8.19
N LEU A 365 15.94 2.45 7.98
CA LEU A 365 16.12 3.48 9.01
C LEU A 365 15.18 3.25 10.20
N ILE A 366 13.90 2.99 9.94
CA ILE A 366 12.90 2.79 10.98
C ILE A 366 13.22 1.55 11.83
N TYR A 367 13.64 0.45 11.20
CA TYR A 367 13.99 -0.77 11.93
C TYR A 367 15.35 -0.68 12.62
N SER A 368 16.36 -0.08 11.99
CA SER A 368 17.71 0.01 12.58
C SER A 368 17.77 1.05 13.71
N LEU A 369 17.16 2.24 13.54
CA LEU A 369 17.25 3.29 14.55
C LEU A 369 16.49 2.98 15.84
N ARG A 370 15.46 2.14 15.77
CA ARG A 370 14.61 1.83 16.94
C ARG A 370 14.91 0.49 17.61
N ASN A 371 15.72 -0.36 16.99
CA ASN A 371 16.02 -1.69 17.53
C ASN A 371 17.47 -1.81 17.97
N PRO A 372 17.75 -1.89 19.30
CA PRO A 372 19.12 -2.01 19.81
C PRO A 372 19.86 -3.25 19.34
N ASP A 373 19.16 -4.37 19.12
CA ASP A 373 19.76 -5.61 18.65
C ASP A 373 20.27 -5.47 17.22
N VAL A 374 19.49 -4.83 16.35
CA VAL A 374 19.91 -4.49 14.97
C VAL A 374 21.07 -3.50 14.98
N GLN A 375 20.99 -2.45 15.80
CA GLN A 375 22.11 -1.50 15.94
C GLN A 375 23.41 -2.18 16.40
N GLY A 376 23.30 -3.07 17.37
CA GLY A 376 24.45 -3.85 17.86
C GLY A 376 25.03 -4.76 16.78
N ALA A 377 24.18 -5.43 16.00
CA ALA A 377 24.59 -6.27 14.87
C ALA A 377 25.28 -5.46 13.76
N LEU A 378 24.70 -4.33 13.36
CA LEU A 378 25.26 -3.42 12.37
C LEU A 378 26.64 -2.90 12.80
N ARG A 379 26.82 -2.48 14.07
CA ARG A 379 28.12 -2.08 14.59
C ARG A 379 29.16 -3.20 14.48
N ARG A 380 28.79 -4.46 14.72
CA ARG A 380 29.69 -5.61 14.55
C ARG A 380 30.06 -5.83 13.07
N VAL A 381 29.09 -5.76 12.17
CA VAL A 381 29.32 -5.89 10.72
C VAL A 381 30.30 -4.82 10.23
N PHE A 382 30.09 -3.55 10.61
CA PHE A 382 30.92 -2.43 10.12
C PHE A 382 32.28 -2.29 10.85
N MET A 383 32.36 -2.70 12.12
CA MET A 383 33.61 -2.58 12.90
C MET A 383 34.45 -3.87 12.92
N GLY A 384 34.02 -4.94 12.22
CA GLY A 384 34.79 -6.20 12.13
C GLY A 384 34.99 -6.92 13.47
N ARG A 385 34.19 -6.60 14.51
CA ARG A 385 34.32 -7.28 15.81
C ARG A 385 33.65 -8.65 15.73
N ARG A 386 34.44 -9.71 15.97
CA ARG A 386 33.95 -11.09 16.08
C ARG A 386 32.85 -11.19 17.15
N PRO A 387 31.88 -12.12 17.02
CA PRO A 387 30.94 -12.42 18.08
C PRO A 387 31.72 -12.78 19.35
N MET A 388 31.32 -12.22 20.49
CA MET A 388 31.77 -12.78 21.76
C MET A 388 31.05 -14.13 21.91
N GLU A 389 31.84 -15.20 21.97
CA GLU A 389 31.39 -16.56 22.24
C GLU A 389 30.61 -16.68 23.56
#